data_92ae73234cb19b95a554382e6ad956e9
#
_entry.id   92ae73234cb19b95a554382e6ad956e9
#
_cell.length_a   1.000
_cell.length_b   1.000
_cell.length_c   1.000
_cell.angle_alpha   90.00
_cell.angle_beta   90.00
_cell.angle_gamma   90.00
#
_symmetry.space_group_name_H-M   'P 1'
#
loop_
_entity.id
_entity.type
_entity.pdbx_description
1 polymer ?
#
loop_
_entity_poly.entity_id
_entity_poly.type
_entity_poly.pdbx_seq_one_letter_code
_entity_poly.pdbx_strand_id
1 'polypeptide(L)'
;MVFKDATMKTTLYFVFLVLVMAACSKSKVPETKHHSNYHFETVDQSAFETTEMVYVPIYSDIYYLDSKHTFSLTATLSIRNTSFNDSIYVFSIDYYNSGGQKVRRYNESTLLIKPMESVEFVVEDKDDTGGVGANFVVEWGAKPGAQKPYFQGVMIGTTGQQGISFTTEGIVIQK
;
A
#
# COMPACT_ATOMS: atom_id res chain seq x y z
N MET A 1 -2.10 -40.12 -55.83
CA MET A 1 -1.01 -39.36 -55.17
C MET A 1 -1.50 -38.13 -54.44
N VAL A 2 -2.81 -38.01 -54.08
CA VAL A 2 -3.43 -36.81 -53.51
C VAL A 2 -3.67 -36.88 -51.97
N PHE A 3 -3.63 -38.07 -51.41
CA PHE A 3 -3.93 -38.26 -49.96
C PHE A 3 -2.79 -37.93 -49.01
N LYS A 4 -1.55 -37.80 -49.49
CA LYS A 4 -0.40 -37.51 -48.63
C LYS A 4 -0.26 -36.02 -48.27
N ASP A 5 -0.79 -35.12 -49.09
CA ASP A 5 -0.67 -33.64 -48.85
C ASP A 5 -1.68 -33.11 -47.82
N ALA A 6 -2.86 -33.73 -47.73
CA ALA A 6 -3.88 -33.30 -46.79
C ALA A 6 -3.47 -33.61 -45.32
N THR A 7 -2.92 -34.79 -45.06
CA THR A 7 -2.46 -35.18 -43.72
C THR A 7 -1.26 -34.34 -43.24
N MET A 8 -0.35 -33.98 -44.15
CA MET A 8 0.81 -33.18 -43.82
C MET A 8 0.41 -31.75 -43.45
N LYS A 9 -0.55 -31.16 -44.17
CA LYS A 9 -1.08 -29.81 -43.82
C LYS A 9 -1.81 -29.81 -42.49
N THR A 10 -2.61 -30.81 -42.20
CA THR A 10 -3.36 -30.94 -40.91
C THR A 10 -2.39 -31.08 -39.74
N THR A 11 -1.33 -31.85 -39.90
CA THR A 11 -0.30 -32.02 -38.86
C THR A 11 0.45 -30.72 -38.62
N LEU A 12 0.76 -29.96 -39.68
CA LEU A 12 1.44 -28.65 -39.56
C LEU A 12 0.58 -27.60 -38.84
N TYR A 13 -0.75 -27.57 -39.13
CA TYR A 13 -1.69 -26.71 -38.39
C TYR A 13 -1.80 -27.08 -36.91
N PHE A 14 -1.80 -28.38 -36.59
CA PHE A 14 -1.88 -28.85 -35.20
C PHE A 14 -0.61 -28.49 -34.42
N VAL A 15 0.57 -28.64 -35.02
CA VAL A 15 1.85 -28.22 -34.40
C VAL A 15 1.92 -26.70 -34.21
N PHE A 16 1.44 -25.93 -35.18
CA PHE A 16 1.40 -24.47 -35.06
C PHE A 16 0.41 -24.02 -33.94
N LEU A 17 -0.74 -24.66 -33.82
CA LEU A 17 -1.73 -24.39 -32.77
C LEU A 17 -1.16 -24.71 -31.37
N VAL A 18 -0.43 -25.81 -31.22
CA VAL A 18 0.22 -26.19 -29.97
C VAL A 18 1.34 -25.22 -29.59
N LEU A 19 2.10 -24.73 -30.56
CA LEU A 19 3.14 -23.72 -30.35
C LEU A 19 2.59 -22.37 -29.89
N VAL A 20 1.42 -21.95 -30.41
CA VAL A 20 0.76 -20.70 -29.99
C VAL A 20 0.23 -20.81 -28.55
N MET A 21 -0.26 -21.98 -28.14
CA MET A 21 -0.74 -22.21 -26.77
C MET A 21 0.40 -22.26 -25.74
N ALA A 22 1.61 -22.61 -26.14
CA ALA A 22 2.79 -22.62 -25.28
C ALA A 22 3.39 -21.21 -25.03
N ALA A 23 3.01 -20.22 -25.85
CA ALA A 23 3.53 -18.84 -25.74
C ALA A 23 2.90 -18.03 -24.60
N CYS A 24 1.81 -18.51 -23.96
CA CYS A 24 1.22 -17.89 -22.76
C CYS A 24 1.94 -18.34 -21.48
N SER A 25 3.24 -18.14 -21.36
CA SER A 25 3.88 -18.20 -20.06
C SER A 25 3.54 -16.92 -19.30
N LYS A 26 2.86 -17.07 -18.14
CA LYS A 26 2.67 -15.95 -17.20
C LYS A 26 4.06 -15.39 -16.87
N SER A 27 4.35 -14.19 -17.33
CA SER A 27 5.54 -13.47 -16.89
C SER A 27 5.43 -13.30 -15.38
N LYS A 28 6.34 -13.91 -14.62
CA LYS A 28 6.47 -13.61 -13.20
C LYS A 28 6.87 -12.14 -13.11
N VAL A 29 6.00 -11.32 -12.53
CA VAL A 29 6.35 -9.95 -12.16
C VAL A 29 7.58 -10.05 -11.25
N PRO A 30 8.71 -9.41 -11.59
CA PRO A 30 9.89 -9.45 -10.74
C PRO A 30 9.54 -8.84 -9.39
N GLU A 31 9.75 -9.61 -8.32
CA GLU A 31 9.61 -9.15 -6.95
C GLU A 31 10.75 -8.16 -6.67
N THR A 32 10.45 -6.88 -6.71
CA THR A 32 11.37 -5.84 -6.26
C THR A 32 11.34 -5.81 -4.73
N LYS A 33 12.43 -6.27 -4.11
CA LYS A 33 12.60 -6.11 -2.66
C LYS A 33 12.79 -4.63 -2.36
N HIS A 34 11.72 -3.99 -1.93
CA HIS A 34 11.82 -2.65 -1.35
C HIS A 34 12.46 -2.82 0.04
N HIS A 35 13.70 -2.41 0.21
CA HIS A 35 14.34 -2.38 1.51
C HIS A 35 13.89 -1.11 2.24
N SER A 36 12.80 -1.21 2.99
CA SER A 36 12.49 -0.20 4.00
C SER A 36 13.50 -0.37 5.13
N ASN A 37 14.47 0.51 5.21
CA ASN A 37 15.41 0.56 6.33
C ASN A 37 14.69 1.22 7.53
N TYR A 38 13.80 0.47 8.19
CA TYR A 38 13.17 0.94 9.42
C TYR A 38 14.19 1.03 10.54
N HIS A 39 14.31 2.21 11.16
CA HIS A 39 15.13 2.43 12.32
C HIS A 39 14.26 2.42 13.57
N PHE A 40 14.29 1.34 14.33
CA PHE A 40 13.54 1.24 15.58
C PHE A 40 14.40 1.66 16.78
N GLU A 41 13.83 2.46 17.67
CA GLU A 41 14.48 2.93 18.89
C GLU A 41 13.55 2.77 20.09
N THR A 42 14.15 2.61 21.25
CA THR A 42 13.42 2.67 22.52
C THR A 42 13.55 4.09 23.06
N VAL A 43 12.45 4.84 23.01
CA VAL A 43 12.40 6.21 23.53
C VAL A 43 11.26 6.35 24.53
N ASP A 44 11.45 7.24 25.51
CA ASP A 44 10.38 7.62 26.43
C ASP A 44 9.52 8.68 25.76
N GLN A 45 8.26 8.37 25.49
CA GLN A 45 7.30 9.32 24.88
C GLN A 45 7.09 10.56 25.73
N SER A 46 7.26 10.48 27.08
CA SER A 46 7.13 11.62 27.96
C SER A 46 8.22 12.68 27.77
N ALA A 47 9.30 12.33 27.07
CA ALA A 47 10.38 13.28 26.72
C ALA A 47 10.01 14.22 25.57
N PHE A 48 8.86 14.00 24.89
CA PHE A 48 8.39 14.81 23.78
C PHE A 48 7.32 15.79 24.25
N GLU A 49 7.58 17.08 24.19
CA GLU A 49 6.62 18.13 24.56
C GLU A 49 5.45 18.21 23.56
N THR A 50 5.68 17.82 22.32
CA THR A 50 4.66 17.83 21.27
C THR A 50 4.46 16.44 20.73
N THR A 51 3.29 15.88 21.00
CA THR A 51 2.82 14.65 20.37
C THR A 51 1.49 14.93 19.67
N GLU A 52 1.33 14.42 18.47
CA GLU A 52 0.11 14.56 17.69
C GLU A 52 -0.38 13.21 17.21
N MET A 53 -1.70 13.09 17.06
CA MET A 53 -2.33 11.97 16.38
C MET A 53 -2.83 12.44 15.01
N VAL A 54 -2.54 11.66 13.97
CA VAL A 54 -2.96 11.94 12.60
C VAL A 54 -3.84 10.80 12.10
N TYR A 55 -5.03 11.16 11.64
CA TYR A 55 -5.95 10.27 10.96
C TYR A 55 -5.69 10.35 9.46
N VAL A 56 -5.40 9.22 8.82
CA VAL A 56 -5.16 9.14 7.37
C VAL A 56 -6.24 8.25 6.78
N PRO A 57 -7.24 8.81 6.08
CA PRO A 57 -8.25 7.99 5.42
C PRO A 57 -7.60 7.19 4.30
N ILE A 58 -7.94 5.91 4.21
CA ILE A 58 -7.59 5.05 3.09
C ILE A 58 -8.80 4.24 2.64
N TYR A 59 -8.70 3.66 1.49
CA TYR A 59 -9.72 2.79 0.91
C TYR A 59 -9.07 1.48 0.50
N SER A 60 -9.37 0.37 1.18
CA SER A 60 -9.00 -0.96 0.68
C SER A 60 -10.00 -1.45 -0.36
N ASP A 61 -11.22 -0.87 -0.36
CA ASP A 61 -12.27 -1.08 -1.36
C ASP A 61 -12.96 0.23 -1.71
N ILE A 62 -13.43 0.35 -2.94
CA ILE A 62 -14.31 1.44 -3.36
C ILE A 62 -15.56 0.89 -4.02
N TYR A 63 -16.69 1.58 -3.85
CA TYR A 63 -17.90 1.24 -4.61
C TYR A 63 -17.74 1.63 -6.08
N TYR A 64 -18.24 0.77 -6.96
CA TYR A 64 -18.41 1.08 -8.39
C TYR A 64 -19.78 0.57 -8.83
N LEU A 65 -20.44 1.10 -9.79
CA LEU A 65 -21.80 0.79 -10.26
C LEU A 65 -22.88 1.04 -9.21
N ASP A 66 -22.88 0.38 -8.06
CA ASP A 66 -23.89 0.50 -7.00
C ASP A 66 -23.33 0.14 -5.62
N SER A 67 -24.17 0.13 -4.59
CA SER A 67 -23.78 -0.16 -3.20
C SER A 67 -23.49 -1.64 -2.90
N LYS A 68 -23.54 -2.51 -3.90
CA LYS A 68 -23.32 -3.96 -3.75
C LYS A 68 -22.04 -4.43 -4.41
N HIS A 69 -21.42 -3.59 -5.23
CA HIS A 69 -20.22 -3.95 -5.97
C HIS A 69 -19.05 -3.08 -5.50
N THR A 70 -18.00 -3.73 -5.05
CA THR A 70 -16.75 -3.09 -4.65
C THR A 70 -15.60 -3.50 -5.55
N PHE A 71 -14.61 -2.64 -5.63
CA PHE A 71 -13.36 -2.83 -6.33
C PHE A 71 -12.23 -2.70 -5.32
N SER A 72 -11.40 -3.76 -5.17
CA SER A 72 -10.31 -3.79 -4.20
C SER A 72 -9.10 -2.98 -4.67
N LEU A 73 -8.43 -2.36 -3.72
CA LEU A 73 -7.29 -1.49 -3.93
C LEU A 73 -6.13 -1.91 -3.03
N THR A 74 -4.92 -1.75 -3.55
CA THR A 74 -3.73 -1.67 -2.71
C THR A 74 -3.66 -0.27 -2.13
N ALA A 75 -3.61 -0.14 -0.81
CA ALA A 75 -3.47 1.14 -0.14
C ALA A 75 -2.10 1.24 0.55
N THR A 76 -1.44 2.38 0.37
CA THR A 76 -0.14 2.66 0.98
C THR A 76 -0.24 3.89 1.87
N LEU A 77 0.08 3.73 3.16
CA LEU A 77 0.39 4.86 4.03
C LEU A 77 1.83 5.28 3.76
N SER A 78 2.04 6.54 3.38
CA SER A 78 3.36 7.16 3.26
C SER A 78 3.55 8.21 4.35
N ILE A 79 4.63 8.10 5.12
CA ILE A 79 5.02 9.05 6.16
C ILE A 79 6.35 9.66 5.74
N ARG A 80 6.40 10.97 5.57
CA ARG A 80 7.57 11.68 5.06
C ARG A 80 8.05 12.72 6.04
N ASN A 81 9.28 12.60 6.51
CA ASN A 81 9.92 13.66 7.24
C ASN A 81 10.40 14.74 6.25
N THR A 82 9.78 15.91 6.32
CA THR A 82 10.08 17.03 5.42
C THR A 82 11.12 18.00 5.98
N SER A 83 11.64 17.74 7.21
CA SER A 83 12.72 18.53 7.81
C SER A 83 14.06 18.16 7.18
N PHE A 84 14.91 19.15 6.96
CA PHE A 84 16.29 18.93 6.56
C PHE A 84 17.22 18.61 7.74
N ASN A 85 16.80 18.92 8.98
CA ASN A 85 17.69 18.89 10.14
C ASN A 85 17.22 17.98 11.26
N ASP A 86 15.89 17.83 11.43
CA ASP A 86 15.32 17.17 12.59
C ASP A 86 14.73 15.81 12.21
N SER A 87 14.97 14.82 13.07
CA SER A 87 14.28 13.52 13.01
C SER A 87 12.91 13.64 13.66
N ILE A 88 11.99 12.76 13.22
CA ILE A 88 10.69 12.55 13.84
C ILE A 88 10.59 11.12 14.40
N TYR A 89 9.71 10.92 15.35
CA TYR A 89 9.49 9.65 16.03
C TYR A 89 8.04 9.25 15.89
N VAL A 90 7.80 8.06 15.34
CA VAL A 90 6.45 7.50 15.18
C VAL A 90 6.25 6.41 16.24
N PHE A 91 5.37 6.68 17.20
CA PHE A 91 5.13 5.82 18.35
C PHE A 91 4.19 4.67 18.03
N SER A 92 3.15 4.94 17.24
CA SER A 92 2.22 3.91 16.79
C SER A 92 1.67 4.18 15.41
N ILE A 93 1.43 3.08 14.68
CA ILE A 93 0.78 3.06 13.37
C ILE A 93 -0.30 2.00 13.45
N ASP A 94 -1.52 2.41 13.75
CA ASP A 94 -2.67 1.55 13.93
C ASP A 94 -3.60 1.63 12.72
N TYR A 95 -3.99 0.47 12.19
CA TYR A 95 -4.93 0.32 11.09
C TYR A 95 -6.31 -0.06 11.61
N TYR A 96 -7.33 0.66 11.15
CA TYR A 96 -8.73 0.50 11.54
C TYR A 96 -9.60 0.18 10.33
N ASN A 97 -10.62 -0.64 10.55
CA ASN A 97 -11.64 -0.92 9.54
C ASN A 97 -12.77 0.12 9.52
N SER A 98 -13.66 0.00 8.54
CA SER A 98 -14.85 0.85 8.39
C SER A 98 -15.77 0.84 9.60
N GLY A 99 -15.71 -0.19 10.45
CA GLY A 99 -16.47 -0.29 11.70
C GLY A 99 -15.80 0.39 12.90
N GLY A 100 -14.63 1.03 12.70
CA GLY A 100 -13.86 1.68 13.77
C GLY A 100 -13.12 0.70 14.67
N GLN A 101 -12.98 -0.55 14.27
CA GLN A 101 -12.22 -1.55 15.03
C GLN A 101 -10.77 -1.55 14.57
N LYS A 102 -9.84 -1.55 15.53
CA LYS A 102 -8.42 -1.72 15.24
C LYS A 102 -8.15 -3.13 14.72
N VAL A 103 -7.69 -3.22 13.48
CA VAL A 103 -7.37 -4.48 12.80
C VAL A 103 -5.96 -4.95 13.14
N ARG A 104 -4.99 -4.03 13.05
CA ARG A 104 -3.58 -4.35 13.34
C ARG A 104 -2.78 -3.11 13.72
N ARG A 105 -1.62 -3.37 14.31
CA ARG A 105 -0.54 -2.40 14.52
C ARG A 105 0.64 -2.77 13.63
N TYR A 106 1.25 -1.79 12.98
CA TYR A 106 2.36 -2.01 12.05
C TYR A 106 3.75 -1.89 12.70
N ASN A 107 3.84 -1.29 13.90
CA ASN A 107 5.11 -1.17 14.62
C ASN A 107 4.93 -1.54 16.10
N GLU A 108 5.87 -2.33 16.63
CA GLU A 108 5.93 -2.71 18.05
C GLU A 108 6.84 -1.79 18.87
N SER A 109 7.71 -1.06 18.20
CA SER A 109 8.66 -0.11 18.81
C SER A 109 8.60 1.22 18.10
N THR A 110 9.08 2.27 18.73
CA THR A 110 9.14 3.60 18.13
C THR A 110 10.01 3.60 16.87
N LEU A 111 9.47 4.09 15.77
CA LEU A 111 10.16 4.22 14.51
C LEU A 111 10.77 5.62 14.40
N LEU A 112 12.08 5.69 14.25
CA LEU A 112 12.81 6.91 13.94
C LEU A 112 12.80 7.14 12.42
N ILE A 113 12.40 8.32 11.99
CA ILE A 113 12.47 8.77 10.59
C ILE A 113 13.42 9.96 10.52
N LYS A 114 14.57 9.75 9.87
CA LYS A 114 15.62 10.77 9.75
C LYS A 114 15.21 11.93 8.85
N PRO A 115 15.96 13.04 8.85
CA PRO A 115 15.73 14.14 7.93
C PRO A 115 15.60 13.67 6.48
N MET A 116 14.55 14.16 5.78
CA MET A 116 14.22 13.84 4.38
C MET A 116 13.94 12.36 4.09
N GLU A 117 13.85 11.52 5.12
CA GLU A 117 13.50 10.09 4.97
C GLU A 117 11.99 9.89 4.85
N SER A 118 11.60 8.84 4.13
CA SER A 118 10.22 8.39 4.00
C SER A 118 10.11 6.92 4.36
N VAL A 119 8.96 6.54 4.92
CA VAL A 119 8.60 5.15 5.22
C VAL A 119 7.20 4.87 4.71
N GLU A 120 6.95 3.62 4.29
CA GLU A 120 5.69 3.20 3.71
C GLU A 120 5.16 1.94 4.38
N PHE A 121 3.83 1.87 4.57
CA PHE A 121 3.11 0.71 5.08
C PHE A 121 1.98 0.35 4.13
N VAL A 122 1.95 -0.90 3.70
CA VAL A 122 1.04 -1.35 2.64
C VAL A 122 -0.07 -2.21 3.22
N VAL A 123 -1.29 -1.93 2.78
CA VAL A 123 -2.46 -2.82 2.85
C VAL A 123 -2.62 -3.43 1.47
N GLU A 124 -2.46 -4.75 1.38
CA GLU A 124 -2.49 -5.46 0.10
C GLU A 124 -3.90 -5.49 -0.51
N ASP A 125 -4.01 -5.63 -1.82
CA ASP A 125 -5.28 -5.62 -2.56
C ASP A 125 -6.26 -6.74 -2.18
N LYS A 126 -5.78 -7.82 -1.54
CA LYS A 126 -6.58 -8.93 -1.05
C LYS A 126 -6.91 -8.86 0.44
N ASP A 127 -6.51 -7.78 1.09
CA ASP A 127 -6.82 -7.52 2.48
C ASP A 127 -8.24 -6.95 2.60
N ASP A 128 -9.21 -7.81 2.87
CA ASP A 128 -10.62 -7.48 3.03
C ASP A 128 -10.98 -6.98 4.44
N THR A 129 -9.99 -6.83 5.33
CA THR A 129 -10.24 -6.47 6.74
C THR A 129 -10.61 -5.01 6.96
N GLY A 130 -10.29 -4.12 6.02
CA GLY A 130 -10.49 -2.68 6.15
C GLY A 130 -11.83 -2.16 5.64
N GLY A 131 -12.11 -2.43 4.37
CA GLY A 131 -13.32 -1.97 3.67
C GLY A 131 -13.22 -0.53 3.14
N VAL A 132 -14.35 0.02 2.76
CA VAL A 132 -14.47 1.32 2.06
C VAL A 132 -14.21 2.55 2.95
N GLY A 133 -14.15 2.39 4.25
CA GLY A 133 -13.92 3.48 5.22
C GLY A 133 -12.74 3.18 6.15
N ALA A 134 -11.77 2.42 5.68
CA ALA A 134 -10.57 2.10 6.44
C ALA A 134 -9.70 3.35 6.67
N ASN A 135 -8.85 3.29 7.68
CA ASN A 135 -7.97 4.41 7.99
C ASN A 135 -6.75 3.95 8.79
N PHE A 136 -5.72 4.78 8.77
CA PHE A 136 -4.64 4.71 9.73
C PHE A 136 -4.79 5.81 10.79
N VAL A 137 -4.42 5.47 12.02
CA VAL A 137 -4.16 6.45 13.08
C VAL A 137 -2.70 6.34 13.46
N VAL A 138 -1.97 7.45 13.27
CA VAL A 138 -0.53 7.53 13.51
C VAL A 138 -0.28 8.48 14.67
N GLU A 139 0.39 7.99 15.71
CA GLU A 139 0.87 8.83 16.82
C GLU A 139 2.36 9.12 16.60
N TRP A 140 2.72 10.40 16.61
CA TRP A 140 4.09 10.82 16.38
C TRP A 140 4.50 11.99 17.27
N GLY A 141 5.80 12.22 17.37
CA GLY A 141 6.37 13.36 18.09
C GLY A 141 7.72 13.75 17.52
N ALA A 142 8.14 14.97 17.89
CA ALA A 142 9.44 15.52 17.54
C ALA A 142 9.90 16.52 18.59
N LYS A 143 11.12 17.01 18.44
CA LYS A 143 11.62 18.13 19.25
C LYS A 143 10.80 19.39 19.00
N PRO A 144 10.70 20.30 20.00
CA PRO A 144 10.01 21.57 19.83
C PRO A 144 10.57 22.35 18.60
N GLY A 145 9.66 22.86 17.77
CA GLY A 145 10.02 23.61 16.58
C GLY A 145 10.38 22.77 15.33
N ALA A 146 10.40 21.45 15.44
CA ALA A 146 10.59 20.59 14.28
C ALA A 146 9.44 20.74 13.29
N GLN A 147 9.76 20.61 12.00
CA GLN A 147 8.76 20.65 10.94
C GLN A 147 7.85 19.41 11.00
N LYS A 148 6.54 19.64 10.83
CA LYS A 148 5.57 18.54 10.82
C LYS A 148 5.79 17.63 9.60
N PRO A 149 5.72 16.31 9.79
CA PRO A 149 5.80 15.36 8.69
C PRO A 149 4.57 15.43 7.80
N TYR A 150 4.71 14.90 6.58
CA TYR A 150 3.61 14.76 5.64
C TYR A 150 3.10 13.31 5.65
N PHE A 151 1.80 13.15 5.90
CA PHE A 151 1.11 11.87 5.92
C PHE A 151 0.16 11.78 4.74
N GLN A 152 0.31 10.74 3.95
CA GLN A 152 -0.49 10.54 2.74
C GLN A 152 -0.93 9.09 2.58
N GLY A 153 -2.18 8.89 2.20
CA GLY A 153 -2.68 7.64 1.68
C GLY A 153 -2.58 7.63 0.15
N VAL A 154 -2.06 6.56 -0.43
CA VAL A 154 -2.01 6.34 -1.88
C VAL A 154 -2.74 5.05 -2.19
N MET A 155 -3.82 5.12 -2.96
CA MET A 155 -4.61 3.96 -3.37
C MET A 155 -4.40 3.68 -4.86
N ILE A 156 -4.18 2.40 -5.19
CA ILE A 156 -3.97 1.94 -6.56
C ILE A 156 -4.78 0.66 -6.79
N GLY A 157 -5.53 0.64 -7.87
CA GLY A 157 -6.20 -0.56 -8.39
C GLY A 157 -5.78 -0.81 -9.83
N THR A 158 -5.34 -2.03 -10.12
CA THR A 158 -4.86 -2.41 -11.46
C THR A 158 -5.68 -3.54 -12.08
N THR A 159 -6.77 -3.93 -11.45
CA THR A 159 -7.66 -4.99 -11.94
C THR A 159 -8.51 -4.46 -13.09
N GLY A 160 -8.43 -5.09 -14.25
CA GLY A 160 -9.15 -4.70 -15.47
C GLY A 160 -8.26 -3.98 -16.49
N GLN A 161 -8.89 -3.36 -17.49
CA GLN A 161 -8.18 -2.70 -18.59
C GLN A 161 -7.72 -1.27 -18.28
N GLN A 162 -8.30 -0.66 -17.24
CA GLN A 162 -7.98 0.70 -16.81
C GLN A 162 -7.57 0.67 -15.34
N GLY A 163 -6.39 1.21 -15.04
CA GLY A 163 -5.95 1.43 -13.67
C GLY A 163 -6.65 2.65 -13.06
N ILE A 164 -6.84 2.62 -11.74
CA ILE A 164 -7.29 3.75 -10.94
C ILE A 164 -6.26 4.07 -9.88
N SER A 165 -6.01 5.34 -9.62
CA SER A 165 -5.19 5.78 -8.49
C SER A 165 -5.68 7.12 -7.98
N PHE A 166 -5.60 7.29 -6.67
CA PHE A 166 -5.90 8.56 -6.00
C PHE A 166 -5.17 8.62 -4.65
N THR A 167 -5.12 9.80 -4.07
CA THR A 167 -4.45 10.04 -2.79
C THR A 167 -5.38 10.71 -1.81
N THR A 168 -5.07 10.55 -0.53
CA THR A 168 -5.68 11.24 0.60
C THR A 168 -4.60 11.89 1.45
N GLU A 169 -4.97 12.86 2.25
CA GLU A 169 -4.06 13.52 3.18
C GLU A 169 -4.49 13.25 4.62
N GLY A 170 -3.48 13.13 5.49
CA GLY A 170 -3.68 12.99 6.92
C GLY A 170 -4.15 14.29 7.55
N ILE A 171 -5.06 14.18 8.50
CA ILE A 171 -5.54 15.30 9.33
C ILE A 171 -5.17 15.07 10.79
N VAL A 172 -4.73 16.11 11.47
CA VAL A 172 -4.49 16.05 12.91
C VAL A 172 -5.82 15.90 13.64
N ILE A 173 -5.89 14.92 14.54
CA ILE A 173 -7.04 14.69 15.41
C ILE A 173 -6.66 14.93 16.87
N GLN A 174 -7.59 15.36 17.65
CA GLN A 174 -7.40 15.52 19.11
C GLN A 174 -7.43 14.13 19.78
N LYS A 175 -6.57 13.96 20.78
CA LYS A 175 -6.49 12.76 21.61
C LYS A 175 -7.57 12.80 22.68
#